data_c2c0eb43c2dbb38467f981dc214cb2e7
#
_entry.id   c2c0eb43c2dbb38467f981dc214cb2e7
#
_cell.length_a   1.000
_cell.length_b   1.000
_cell.length_c   1.000
_cell.angle_alpha   90.00
_cell.angle_beta   90.00
_cell.angle_gamma   90.00
#
_symmetry.space_group_name_H-M   'P 1'
#
loop_
_entity.id
_entity.type
_entity.pdbx_description
1 polymer ?
#
loop_
_entity_poly.entity_id
_entity_poly.type
_entity_poly.pdbx_seq_one_letter_code
_entity_poly.pdbx_strand_id
1 'polypeptide(L)'
;MRWHTEQVSEPILVIACGALAREITELKQSHGWDHMHLMCMDAWLHNEPELIADRLHRKITRHKKKYSRIFVAYADCGTGGAIDRVLEKEGVERLPGAHCYDFFAGAQRFAVLADAEPGTFYLTDFLARHFERFVIKPLRLDEQPHLRDHYFGNYRRLVFLSQTMNEELLAAARDAAKQLALDFEHVHCGYGGLESGLMAEVEKGTGG
;
A
#
# COMPACT_ATOMS: atom_id res chain seq x y z
N MET A 1 34.38 -11.13 -31.86
CA MET A 1 33.97 -10.91 -30.47
C MET A 1 32.97 -9.78 -30.45
N ARG A 2 31.68 -10.07 -30.21
CA ARG A 2 30.66 -9.05 -29.99
C ARG A 2 30.67 -8.73 -28.49
N TRP A 3 31.03 -7.52 -28.15
CA TRP A 3 30.87 -7.01 -26.80
C TRP A 3 29.40 -6.79 -26.59
N HIS A 4 28.74 -7.60 -25.74
CA HIS A 4 27.44 -7.25 -25.18
C HIS A 4 27.69 -6.09 -24.23
N THR A 5 27.37 -4.88 -24.64
CA THR A 5 27.17 -3.77 -23.72
C THR A 5 25.97 -4.17 -22.84
N GLU A 6 26.23 -4.57 -21.61
CA GLU A 6 25.17 -4.62 -20.60
C GLU A 6 24.52 -3.22 -20.54
N GLN A 7 23.30 -3.14 -21.01
CA GLN A 7 22.50 -1.93 -20.85
C GLN A 7 22.27 -1.75 -19.36
N VAL A 8 23.04 -0.87 -18.75
CA VAL A 8 22.83 -0.46 -17.35
C VAL A 8 21.55 0.35 -17.32
N SER A 9 20.47 -0.26 -16.86
CA SER A 9 19.18 0.43 -16.68
C SER A 9 19.38 1.62 -15.75
N GLU A 10 18.84 2.79 -16.14
CA GLU A 10 18.90 3.97 -15.28
C GLU A 10 18.23 3.72 -13.93
N PRO A 11 18.86 4.09 -12.80
CA PRO A 11 18.29 3.87 -11.49
C PRO A 11 16.99 4.67 -11.29
N ILE A 12 15.95 3.96 -10.88
CA ILE A 12 14.66 4.54 -10.48
C ILE A 12 14.51 4.51 -8.97
N LEU A 13 14.06 5.62 -8.38
CA LEU A 13 13.65 5.67 -6.98
C LEU A 13 12.15 5.45 -6.87
N VAL A 14 11.74 4.38 -6.19
CA VAL A 14 10.35 4.16 -5.79
C VAL A 14 10.16 4.63 -4.35
N ILE A 15 9.33 5.65 -4.14
CA ILE A 15 8.94 6.11 -2.82
C ILE A 15 7.59 5.48 -2.48
N ALA A 16 7.54 4.64 -1.44
CA ALA A 16 6.37 3.85 -1.11
C ALA A 16 5.84 4.09 0.31
N CYS A 17 4.58 3.74 0.54
CA CYS A 17 4.07 3.54 1.88
C CYS A 17 4.82 2.39 2.57
N GLY A 18 5.17 2.57 3.84
CA GLY A 18 5.82 1.51 4.62
C GLY A 18 4.97 0.24 4.76
N ALA A 19 3.66 0.37 4.63
CA ALA A 19 2.75 -0.77 4.60
C ALA A 19 2.88 -1.66 3.34
N LEU A 20 3.53 -1.17 2.28
CA LEU A 20 3.78 -1.90 1.03
C LEU A 20 5.25 -2.37 0.90
N ALA A 21 6.08 -2.10 1.92
CA ALA A 21 7.53 -2.30 1.83
C ALA A 21 7.91 -3.75 1.57
N ARG A 22 7.22 -4.68 2.20
CA ARG A 22 7.48 -6.11 2.05
C ARG A 22 7.13 -6.60 0.67
N GLU A 23 5.93 -6.31 0.22
CA GLU A 23 5.40 -6.71 -1.09
C GLU A 23 6.27 -6.16 -2.22
N ILE A 24 6.66 -4.87 -2.15
CA ILE A 24 7.55 -4.25 -3.13
C ILE A 24 8.96 -4.88 -3.10
N THR A 25 9.46 -5.23 -1.92
CA THR A 25 10.76 -5.89 -1.79
C THR A 25 10.74 -7.29 -2.41
N GLU A 26 9.68 -8.05 -2.17
CA GLU A 26 9.49 -9.39 -2.74
C GLU A 26 9.35 -9.31 -4.27
N LEU A 27 8.57 -8.35 -4.80
CA LEU A 27 8.47 -8.09 -6.23
C LEU A 27 9.82 -7.69 -6.85
N LYS A 28 10.55 -6.78 -6.19
CA LYS A 28 11.89 -6.40 -6.64
C LYS A 28 12.81 -7.62 -6.79
N GLN A 29 12.79 -8.52 -5.82
CA GLN A 29 13.63 -9.72 -5.84
C GLN A 29 13.17 -10.71 -6.91
N SER A 30 11.87 -10.96 -7.04
CA SER A 30 11.34 -11.92 -8.00
C SER A 30 11.54 -11.51 -9.46
N HIS A 31 11.49 -10.19 -9.74
CA HIS A 31 11.71 -9.64 -11.09
C HIS A 31 13.16 -9.24 -11.38
N GLY A 32 14.07 -9.33 -10.41
CA GLY A 32 15.47 -8.93 -10.59
C GLY A 32 15.66 -7.43 -10.88
N TRP A 33 14.84 -6.56 -10.28
CA TRP A 33 14.91 -5.10 -10.49
C TRP A 33 16.03 -4.46 -9.67
N ASP A 34 17.29 -4.80 -9.98
CA ASP A 34 18.45 -4.31 -9.22
C ASP A 34 18.61 -2.79 -9.31
N HIS A 35 18.21 -2.19 -10.43
CA HIS A 35 18.22 -0.74 -10.66
C HIS A 35 17.10 0.01 -9.93
N MET A 36 16.12 -0.68 -9.36
CA MET A 36 15.06 -0.07 -8.53
C MET A 36 15.55 0.13 -7.10
N HIS A 37 15.54 1.36 -6.65
CA HIS A 37 15.83 1.74 -5.27
C HIS A 37 14.53 2.01 -4.53
N LEU A 38 14.27 1.28 -3.43
CA LEU A 38 13.07 1.46 -2.62
C LEU A 38 13.35 2.37 -1.42
N MET A 39 12.48 3.34 -1.21
CA MET A 39 12.48 4.19 -0.02
C MET A 39 11.07 4.32 0.54
N CYS A 40 10.88 3.88 1.78
CA CYS A 40 9.57 3.90 2.41
C CYS A 40 9.35 5.16 3.26
N MET A 41 8.11 5.60 3.29
CA MET A 41 7.58 6.51 4.29
C MET A 41 7.00 5.69 5.44
N ASP A 42 6.94 6.28 6.63
CA ASP A 42 6.40 5.58 7.79
C ASP A 42 4.95 5.16 7.56
N ALA A 43 4.65 3.89 7.80
CA ALA A 43 3.28 3.36 7.69
C ALA A 43 2.31 4.04 8.68
N TRP A 44 2.83 4.56 9.81
CA TRP A 44 2.04 5.30 10.78
C TRP A 44 1.34 6.54 10.21
N LEU A 45 1.85 7.11 9.13
CA LEU A 45 1.21 8.22 8.42
C LEU A 45 -0.21 7.90 7.92
N HIS A 46 -0.59 6.62 7.88
CA HIS A 46 -1.97 6.22 7.63
C HIS A 46 -2.95 6.80 8.67
N ASN A 47 -2.50 7.02 9.90
CA ASN A 47 -3.28 7.62 10.98
C ASN A 47 -3.17 9.16 11.01
N GLU A 48 -2.29 9.76 10.20
CA GLU A 48 -2.04 11.20 10.10
C GLU A 48 -1.95 11.61 8.62
N PRO A 49 -3.02 11.40 7.81
CA PRO A 49 -2.99 11.57 6.36
C PRO A 49 -2.64 12.99 5.92
N GLU A 50 -2.93 13.99 6.74
CA GLU A 50 -2.59 15.39 6.51
C GLU A 50 -1.08 15.64 6.42
N LEU A 51 -0.25 14.78 7.01
CA LEU A 51 1.21 14.90 6.97
C LEU A 51 1.84 14.23 5.74
N ILE A 52 1.11 13.36 5.03
CA ILE A 52 1.66 12.54 3.95
C ILE A 52 2.23 13.42 2.83
N ALA A 53 1.44 14.37 2.32
CA ALA A 53 1.80 15.20 1.17
C ALA A 53 3.08 16.02 1.42
N ASP A 54 3.19 16.68 2.58
CA ASP A 54 4.36 17.46 2.94
C ASP A 54 5.62 16.59 3.09
N ARG A 55 5.51 15.45 3.77
CA ARG A 55 6.64 14.51 3.92
C ARG A 55 7.07 13.91 2.59
N LEU A 56 6.11 13.61 1.71
CA LEU A 56 6.38 13.12 0.36
C LEU A 56 7.11 14.18 -0.48
N HIS A 57 6.62 15.43 -0.47
CA HIS A 57 7.25 16.55 -1.15
C HIS A 57 8.73 16.72 -0.73
N ARG A 58 9.00 16.74 0.57
CA ARG A 58 10.38 16.84 1.10
C ARG A 58 11.26 15.68 0.63
N LYS A 59 10.71 14.47 0.60
CA LYS A 59 11.44 13.27 0.17
C LYS A 59 11.77 13.36 -1.31
N ILE A 60 10.82 13.73 -2.17
CA ILE A 60 11.03 13.93 -3.61
C ILE A 60 12.09 15.00 -3.85
N THR A 61 11.92 16.19 -3.29
CA THR A 61 12.83 17.33 -3.49
C THR A 61 14.28 16.99 -3.08
N ARG A 62 14.46 16.25 -1.98
CA ARG A 62 15.79 15.81 -1.52
C ARG A 62 16.48 14.87 -2.52
N HIS A 63 15.72 14.06 -3.24
CA HIS A 63 16.28 12.98 -4.07
C HIS A 63 16.29 13.29 -5.57
N LYS A 64 15.59 14.33 -6.05
CA LYS A 64 15.56 14.74 -7.46
C LYS A 64 16.92 14.99 -8.09
N LYS A 65 17.91 15.43 -7.30
CA LYS A 65 19.28 15.64 -7.82
C LYS A 65 20.04 14.35 -8.05
N LYS A 66 19.63 13.27 -7.38
CA LYS A 66 20.30 11.97 -7.43
C LYS A 66 19.65 10.99 -8.42
N TYR A 67 18.34 11.10 -8.59
CA TYR A 67 17.55 10.20 -9.43
C TYR A 67 16.87 10.99 -10.54
N SER A 68 17.13 10.61 -11.78
CA SER A 68 16.43 11.13 -12.97
C SER A 68 14.99 10.67 -13.01
N ARG A 69 14.71 9.49 -12.44
CA ARG A 69 13.38 8.88 -12.38
C ARG A 69 12.97 8.64 -10.93
N ILE A 70 11.82 9.19 -10.58
CA ILE A 70 11.17 8.96 -9.26
C ILE A 70 9.72 8.54 -9.54
N PHE A 71 9.27 7.49 -8.88
CA PHE A 71 7.91 7.01 -8.92
C PHE A 71 7.34 6.85 -7.50
N VAL A 72 6.04 7.04 -7.32
CA VAL A 72 5.41 6.99 -6.00
C VAL A 72 4.42 5.83 -5.93
N ALA A 73 4.75 4.82 -5.13
CA ALA A 73 3.86 3.71 -4.82
C ALA A 73 3.01 4.04 -3.57
N TYR A 74 2.06 4.95 -3.77
CA TYR A 74 1.15 5.46 -2.74
C TYR A 74 -0.24 5.73 -3.35
N ALA A 75 -1.31 5.35 -2.66
CA ALA A 75 -2.67 5.77 -2.99
C ALA A 75 -2.96 7.16 -2.41
N ASP A 76 -4.15 7.72 -2.66
CA ASP A 76 -4.55 8.99 -2.02
C ASP A 76 -4.61 8.87 -0.48
N CYS A 77 -5.03 7.71 0.04
CA CYS A 77 -5.03 7.37 1.47
C CYS A 77 -5.66 8.45 2.37
N GLY A 78 -6.75 9.10 1.89
CA GLY A 78 -7.48 10.11 2.66
C GLY A 78 -6.87 11.51 2.66
N THR A 79 -5.89 11.78 1.78
CA THR A 79 -5.29 13.12 1.67
C THR A 79 -6.15 14.13 0.91
N GLY A 80 -7.27 13.69 0.32
CA GLY A 80 -8.16 14.55 -0.47
C GLY A 80 -7.46 15.20 -1.66
N GLY A 81 -6.62 14.43 -2.36
CA GLY A 81 -5.86 14.87 -3.53
C GLY A 81 -4.62 15.72 -3.20
N ALA A 82 -4.22 15.83 -1.92
CA ALA A 82 -3.02 16.60 -1.57
C ALA A 82 -1.74 15.96 -2.11
N ILE A 83 -1.69 14.63 -2.19
CA ILE A 83 -0.60 13.90 -2.85
C ILE A 83 -0.53 14.29 -4.33
N ASP A 84 -1.65 14.26 -5.05
CA ASP A 84 -1.68 14.55 -6.49
C ASP A 84 -1.21 15.97 -6.79
N ARG A 85 -1.61 16.96 -5.99
CA ARG A 85 -1.12 18.35 -6.13
C ARG A 85 0.39 18.48 -5.96
N VAL A 86 0.97 17.73 -5.03
CA VAL A 86 2.44 17.69 -4.85
C VAL A 86 3.11 17.03 -6.04
N LEU A 87 2.59 15.91 -6.50
CA LEU A 87 3.18 15.13 -7.59
C LEU A 87 3.12 15.86 -8.92
N GLU A 88 2.01 16.54 -9.22
CA GLU A 88 1.86 17.40 -10.40
C GLU A 88 2.92 18.51 -10.41
N LYS A 89 3.07 19.24 -9.30
CA LYS A 89 4.10 20.28 -9.13
C LYS A 89 5.51 19.73 -9.33
N GLU A 90 5.74 18.51 -8.88
CA GLU A 90 7.06 17.88 -8.91
C GLU A 90 7.31 17.10 -10.21
N GLY A 91 6.32 16.92 -11.09
CA GLY A 91 6.42 16.15 -12.32
C GLY A 91 6.71 14.66 -12.03
N VAL A 92 6.08 14.10 -11.00
CA VAL A 92 6.27 12.71 -10.55
C VAL A 92 4.94 11.97 -10.66
N GLU A 93 4.97 10.74 -11.13
CA GLU A 93 3.80 9.87 -11.24
C GLU A 93 3.64 8.96 -10.02
N ARG A 94 2.41 8.49 -9.78
CA ARG A 94 2.10 7.51 -8.73
C ARG A 94 1.20 6.38 -9.23
N LEU A 95 1.10 5.32 -8.43
CA LEU A 95 0.05 4.32 -8.61
C LEU A 95 -1.34 4.98 -8.49
N PRO A 96 -2.25 4.72 -9.44
CA PRO A 96 -3.61 5.23 -9.37
C PRO A 96 -4.41 4.51 -8.28
N GLY A 97 -5.32 5.19 -7.60
CA GLY A 97 -6.24 4.59 -6.62
C GLY A 97 -6.48 5.48 -5.41
N ALA A 98 -7.63 5.31 -4.79
CA ALA A 98 -8.01 6.01 -3.57
C ALA A 98 -7.36 5.37 -2.33
N HIS A 99 -7.22 4.04 -2.34
CA HIS A 99 -6.66 3.25 -1.24
C HIS A 99 -5.72 2.17 -1.76
N CYS A 100 -4.81 1.69 -0.90
CA CYS A 100 -3.94 0.55 -1.24
C CYS A 100 -4.73 -0.74 -1.52
N TYR A 101 -5.96 -0.86 -1.05
CA TYR A 101 -6.88 -1.95 -1.37
C TYR A 101 -7.16 -2.05 -2.88
N ASP A 102 -7.23 -0.89 -3.58
CA ASP A 102 -7.39 -0.83 -5.04
C ASP A 102 -6.21 -1.48 -5.76
N PHE A 103 -5.01 -1.36 -5.20
CA PHE A 103 -3.82 -1.99 -5.79
C PHE A 103 -3.91 -3.50 -5.74
N PHE A 104 -4.32 -4.06 -4.60
CA PHE A 104 -4.33 -5.51 -4.40
C PHE A 104 -5.54 -6.17 -5.06
N ALA A 105 -6.75 -5.67 -4.79
CA ALA A 105 -7.97 -6.27 -5.32
C ALA A 105 -8.22 -5.94 -6.80
N GLY A 106 -7.61 -4.86 -7.31
CA GLY A 106 -8.00 -4.22 -8.56
C GLY A 106 -9.22 -3.32 -8.35
N ALA A 107 -9.22 -2.12 -8.96
CA ALA A 107 -10.23 -1.09 -8.73
C ALA A 107 -11.66 -1.58 -8.96
N GLN A 108 -11.90 -2.36 -10.03
CA GLN A 108 -13.23 -2.88 -10.35
C GLN A 108 -13.74 -3.88 -9.29
N ARG A 109 -12.89 -4.83 -8.89
CA ARG A 109 -13.24 -5.82 -7.86
C ARG A 109 -13.45 -5.18 -6.50
N PHE A 110 -12.58 -4.21 -6.15
CA PHE A 110 -12.71 -3.47 -4.90
C PHE A 110 -14.01 -2.66 -4.87
N ALA A 111 -14.37 -1.97 -5.96
CA ALA A 111 -15.64 -1.26 -6.06
C ALA A 111 -16.84 -2.19 -5.82
N VAL A 112 -16.86 -3.37 -6.45
CA VAL A 112 -17.94 -4.36 -6.22
C VAL A 112 -18.02 -4.80 -4.76
N LEU A 113 -16.87 -5.02 -4.10
CA LEU A 113 -16.86 -5.40 -2.67
C LEU A 113 -17.35 -4.26 -1.78
N ALA A 114 -16.95 -3.02 -2.07
CA ALA A 114 -17.35 -1.84 -1.30
C ALA A 114 -18.84 -1.50 -1.49
N ASP A 115 -19.37 -1.62 -2.70
CA ASP A 115 -20.78 -1.37 -3.00
C ASP A 115 -21.71 -2.44 -2.40
N ALA A 116 -21.23 -3.70 -2.33
CA ALA A 116 -22.01 -4.80 -1.76
C ALA A 116 -22.28 -4.63 -0.26
N GLU A 117 -21.34 -4.08 0.50
CA GLU A 117 -21.49 -3.79 1.93
C GLU A 117 -20.60 -2.61 2.31
N PRO A 118 -21.16 -1.39 2.39
CA PRO A 118 -20.41 -0.19 2.81
C PRO A 118 -19.84 -0.31 4.23
N GLY A 119 -20.49 -1.07 5.11
CA GLY A 119 -20.01 -1.37 6.46
C GLY A 119 -18.93 -2.44 6.49
N THR A 120 -17.94 -2.36 5.59
CA THR A 120 -16.83 -3.31 5.50
C THR A 120 -15.54 -2.71 6.05
N PHE A 121 -14.88 -3.41 6.97
CA PHE A 121 -13.53 -3.12 7.41
C PHE A 121 -12.54 -4.01 6.64
N TYR A 122 -11.56 -3.39 6.00
CA TYR A 122 -10.59 -4.12 5.16
C TYR A 122 -9.26 -4.32 5.87
N LEU A 123 -8.71 -5.53 5.77
CA LEU A 123 -7.34 -5.85 6.17
C LEU A 123 -6.52 -6.28 4.95
N THR A 124 -5.23 -5.94 4.97
CA THR A 124 -4.17 -6.50 4.12
C THR A 124 -3.25 -7.38 4.97
N ASP A 125 -2.31 -8.08 4.35
CA ASP A 125 -1.28 -8.86 5.08
C ASP A 125 -0.54 -7.98 6.09
N PHE A 126 -0.24 -6.72 5.73
CA PHE A 126 0.38 -5.76 6.64
C PHE A 126 -0.49 -5.47 7.86
N LEU A 127 -1.76 -5.13 7.67
CA LEU A 127 -2.65 -4.81 8.79
C LEU A 127 -2.97 -6.04 9.64
N ALA A 128 -3.12 -7.23 9.04
CA ALA A 128 -3.31 -8.47 9.79
C ALA A 128 -2.11 -8.77 10.72
N ARG A 129 -0.88 -8.55 10.22
CA ARG A 129 0.37 -8.74 10.99
C ARG A 129 0.53 -7.71 12.10
N HIS A 130 0.04 -6.50 11.91
CA HIS A 130 0.27 -5.37 12.80
C HIS A 130 -1.03 -4.82 13.41
N PHE A 131 -2.07 -5.64 13.49
CA PHE A 131 -3.43 -5.23 13.89
C PHE A 131 -3.46 -4.52 15.24
N GLU A 132 -2.79 -5.08 16.23
CA GLU A 132 -2.67 -4.50 17.56
C GLU A 132 -2.09 -3.07 17.51
N ARG A 133 -0.99 -2.89 16.77
CA ARG A 133 -0.28 -1.62 16.70
C ARG A 133 -1.02 -0.55 15.93
N PHE A 134 -1.71 -0.91 14.83
CA PHE A 134 -2.29 0.05 13.90
C PHE A 134 -3.81 0.23 14.06
N VAL A 135 -4.48 -0.67 14.77
CA VAL A 135 -5.94 -0.60 14.98
C VAL A 135 -6.26 -0.53 16.47
N ILE A 136 -5.89 -1.53 17.25
CA ILE A 136 -6.32 -1.64 18.65
C ILE A 136 -5.78 -0.48 19.49
N LYS A 137 -4.46 -0.26 19.50
CA LYS A 137 -3.82 0.78 20.33
C LYS A 137 -4.20 2.21 19.94
N PRO A 138 -4.20 2.60 18.64
CA PRO A 138 -4.61 3.95 18.25
C PRO A 138 -6.04 4.28 18.63
N LEU A 139 -6.94 3.29 18.58
CA LEU A 139 -8.34 3.41 18.96
C LEU A 139 -8.58 3.17 20.47
N ARG A 140 -7.51 2.85 21.23
CA ARG A 140 -7.54 2.55 22.67
C ARG A 140 -8.50 1.43 23.05
N LEU A 141 -8.69 0.45 22.18
CA LEU A 141 -9.62 -0.66 22.41
C LEU A 141 -9.09 -1.67 23.44
N ASP A 142 -7.79 -1.72 23.67
CA ASP A 142 -7.12 -2.47 24.73
C ASP A 142 -7.44 -1.89 26.14
N GLU A 143 -7.47 -0.55 26.25
CA GLU A 143 -7.76 0.14 27.51
C GLU A 143 -9.26 0.37 27.73
N GLN A 144 -10.01 0.60 26.64
CA GLN A 144 -11.43 0.97 26.65
C GLN A 144 -12.23 0.13 25.64
N PRO A 145 -12.49 -1.16 25.93
CA PRO A 145 -13.17 -2.07 24.99
C PRO A 145 -14.58 -1.60 24.55
N HIS A 146 -15.25 -0.79 25.36
CA HIS A 146 -16.57 -0.25 25.02
C HIS A 146 -16.54 0.73 23.83
N LEU A 147 -15.37 1.31 23.48
CA LEU A 147 -15.22 2.15 22.30
C LEU A 147 -15.34 1.36 20.98
N ARG A 148 -15.24 0.02 21.04
CA ARG A 148 -15.48 -0.82 19.87
C ARG A 148 -16.80 -0.49 19.19
N ASP A 149 -17.89 -0.44 19.96
CA ASP A 149 -19.23 -0.19 19.41
C ASP A 149 -19.37 1.24 18.88
N HIS A 150 -18.60 2.18 19.43
CA HIS A 150 -18.55 3.55 18.92
C HIS A 150 -17.85 3.61 17.53
N TYR A 151 -16.72 2.92 17.35
CA TYR A 151 -15.97 2.94 16.10
C TYR A 151 -16.53 1.98 15.06
N PHE A 152 -16.94 0.78 15.49
CA PHE A 152 -17.30 -0.32 14.59
C PHE A 152 -18.80 -0.68 14.61
N GLY A 153 -19.64 0.04 15.34
CA GLY A 153 -21.08 -0.25 15.45
C GLY A 153 -21.86 -0.21 14.12
N ASN A 154 -21.34 0.50 13.12
CA ASN A 154 -21.90 0.56 11.78
C ASN A 154 -21.23 -0.44 10.79
N TYR A 155 -20.18 -1.14 11.22
CA TYR A 155 -19.54 -2.16 10.39
C TYR A 155 -20.28 -3.50 10.56
N ARG A 156 -20.29 -4.31 9.50
CA ARG A 156 -20.93 -5.62 9.45
C ARG A 156 -19.91 -6.74 9.27
N ARG A 157 -18.90 -6.51 8.43
CA ARG A 157 -17.91 -7.52 8.11
C ARG A 157 -16.49 -6.97 8.08
N LEU A 158 -15.54 -7.87 8.26
CA LEU A 158 -14.14 -7.67 7.98
C LEU A 158 -13.76 -8.51 6.77
N VAL A 159 -13.22 -7.85 5.73
CA VAL A 159 -12.69 -8.52 4.54
C VAL A 159 -11.16 -8.51 4.59
N PHE A 160 -10.57 -9.69 4.66
CA PHE A 160 -9.13 -9.87 4.56
C PHE A 160 -8.72 -10.02 3.09
N LEU A 161 -8.13 -8.98 2.52
CA LEU A 161 -7.53 -8.97 1.19
C LEU A 161 -6.08 -9.46 1.33
N SER A 162 -5.85 -10.78 1.17
CA SER A 162 -4.51 -11.33 1.36
C SER A 162 -3.63 -11.19 0.11
N GLN A 163 -2.37 -10.83 0.34
CA GLN A 163 -1.33 -10.80 -0.68
C GLN A 163 -0.63 -12.15 -0.81
N THR A 164 -0.52 -12.86 0.30
CA THR A 164 0.15 -14.16 0.39
C THR A 164 -0.80 -15.25 0.89
N MET A 165 -0.49 -16.51 0.58
CA MET A 165 -1.19 -17.67 1.14
C MET A 165 -0.51 -18.09 2.45
N ASN A 166 -0.71 -17.27 3.50
CA ASN A 166 -0.09 -17.47 4.81
C ASN A 166 -1.16 -17.79 5.87
N GLU A 167 -1.13 -19.01 6.41
CA GLU A 167 -2.10 -19.49 7.40
C GLU A 167 -2.05 -18.71 8.71
N GLU A 168 -0.88 -18.24 9.14
CA GLU A 168 -0.75 -17.43 10.36
C GLU A 168 -1.45 -16.07 10.21
N LEU A 169 -1.31 -15.45 9.03
CA LEU A 169 -2.00 -14.19 8.74
C LEU A 169 -3.51 -14.39 8.57
N LEU A 170 -3.92 -15.51 7.99
CA LEU A 170 -5.33 -15.86 7.90
C LEU A 170 -5.95 -16.05 9.29
N ALA A 171 -5.25 -16.73 10.18
CA ALA A 171 -5.67 -16.90 11.58
C ALA A 171 -5.72 -15.54 12.31
N ALA A 172 -4.69 -14.70 12.17
CA ALA A 172 -4.65 -13.37 12.76
C ALA A 172 -5.80 -12.47 12.26
N ALA A 173 -6.14 -12.53 10.97
CA ALA A 173 -7.26 -11.78 10.40
C ALA A 173 -8.62 -12.28 10.92
N ARG A 174 -8.79 -13.60 11.12
CA ARG A 174 -10.00 -14.16 11.77
C ARG A 174 -10.13 -13.70 13.22
N ASP A 175 -9.02 -13.66 13.95
CA ASP A 175 -9.03 -13.21 15.33
C ASP A 175 -9.29 -11.71 15.43
N ALA A 176 -8.80 -10.90 14.48
CA ALA A 176 -9.14 -9.49 14.36
C ALA A 176 -10.65 -9.29 14.13
N ALA A 177 -11.29 -10.08 13.26
CA ALA A 177 -12.73 -10.02 13.06
C ALA A 177 -13.52 -10.35 14.33
N LYS A 178 -13.09 -11.38 15.08
CA LYS A 178 -13.68 -11.73 16.37
C LYS A 178 -13.54 -10.59 17.40
N GLN A 179 -12.36 -9.98 17.50
CA GLN A 179 -12.12 -8.85 18.41
C GLN A 179 -13.04 -7.66 18.12
N LEU A 180 -13.29 -7.41 16.83
CA LEU A 180 -14.18 -6.33 16.39
C LEU A 180 -15.66 -6.73 16.37
N ALA A 181 -16.01 -8.01 16.63
CA ALA A 181 -17.34 -8.60 16.50
C ALA A 181 -17.94 -8.42 15.09
N LEU A 182 -17.14 -8.66 14.06
CA LEU A 182 -17.50 -8.56 12.66
C LEU A 182 -17.50 -9.95 11.99
N ASP A 183 -18.37 -10.12 10.97
CA ASP A 183 -18.32 -11.30 10.10
C ASP A 183 -17.00 -11.33 9.35
N PHE A 184 -16.44 -12.53 9.13
CA PHE A 184 -15.16 -12.68 8.45
C PHE A 184 -15.31 -13.17 7.02
N GLU A 185 -14.69 -12.47 6.09
CA GLU A 185 -14.55 -12.88 4.68
C GLU A 185 -13.08 -12.84 4.26
N HIS A 186 -12.64 -13.83 3.46
CA HIS A 186 -11.28 -13.88 2.92
C HIS A 186 -11.30 -13.82 1.40
N VAL A 187 -10.50 -12.91 0.86
CA VAL A 187 -10.30 -12.72 -0.58
C VAL A 187 -8.80 -12.71 -0.87
N HIS A 188 -8.32 -13.76 -1.54
CA HIS A 188 -6.94 -13.77 -2.01
C HIS A 188 -6.78 -12.91 -3.26
N CYS A 189 -5.85 -11.95 -3.22
CA CYS A 189 -5.61 -10.96 -4.28
C CYS A 189 -4.23 -11.09 -4.93
N GLY A 190 -3.24 -11.65 -4.22
CA GLY A 190 -1.85 -11.51 -4.62
C GLY A 190 -1.41 -10.04 -4.61
N TYR A 191 -0.48 -9.68 -5.49
CA TYR A 191 0.03 -8.30 -5.57
C TYR A 191 -0.76 -7.41 -6.55
N GLY A 192 -1.59 -8.00 -7.41
CA GLY A 192 -2.55 -7.31 -8.27
C GLY A 192 -1.96 -6.11 -9.04
N GLY A 193 -2.63 -4.97 -8.92
CA GLY A 193 -2.22 -3.72 -9.58
C GLY A 193 -0.94 -3.10 -9.01
N LEU A 194 -0.49 -3.50 -7.80
CA LEU A 194 0.82 -3.08 -7.29
C LEU A 194 1.93 -3.64 -8.16
N GLU A 195 1.88 -4.92 -8.49
CA GLU A 195 2.87 -5.58 -9.36
C GLU A 195 2.86 -4.98 -10.77
N SER A 196 1.69 -4.99 -11.43
CA SER A 196 1.58 -4.47 -12.80
C SER A 196 1.94 -2.99 -12.92
N GLY A 197 1.59 -2.18 -11.94
CA GLY A 197 1.94 -0.76 -11.91
C GLY A 197 3.42 -0.52 -11.70
N LEU A 198 4.07 -1.29 -10.84
CA LEU A 198 5.53 -1.23 -10.68
C LEU A 198 6.26 -1.72 -11.92
N MET A 199 5.83 -2.83 -12.54
CA MET A 199 6.39 -3.32 -13.80
C MET A 199 6.37 -2.23 -14.87
N ALA A 200 5.19 -1.62 -15.08
CA ALA A 200 5.02 -0.56 -16.07
C ALA A 200 6.01 0.61 -15.88
N GLU A 201 6.31 0.95 -14.63
CA GLU A 201 7.19 2.07 -14.31
C GLU A 201 8.66 1.69 -14.25
N VAL A 202 9.00 0.57 -13.65
CA VAL A 202 10.40 0.14 -13.47
C VAL A 202 11.01 -0.24 -14.81
N GLU A 203 10.22 -0.85 -15.68
CA GLU A 203 10.66 -1.32 -16.99
C GLU A 203 10.59 -0.26 -18.10
N LYS A 204 9.97 0.91 -17.85
CA LYS A 204 10.08 2.07 -18.76
C LYS A 204 11.55 2.44 -18.92
N GLY A 205 12.10 2.29 -20.14
CA GLY A 205 13.50 2.64 -20.45
C GLY A 205 14.48 1.47 -20.43
N THR A 206 14.02 0.24 -20.21
CA THR A 206 14.84 -0.97 -20.41
C THR A 206 14.71 -1.53 -21.84
N GLY A 207 13.79 -0.99 -22.65
CA GLY A 207 13.52 -1.35 -24.04
C GLY A 207 13.85 -0.20 -25.00
N GLY A 208 15.11 -0.08 -25.38
CA GLY A 208 15.61 0.78 -26.43
C GLY A 208 16.66 0.06 -27.24
#